data_5e61776aba7a7acd408bf2682c41649f
#
_entry.id   5e61776aba7a7acd408bf2682c41649f
#
_cell.length_a   1.000
_cell.length_b   1.000
_cell.length_c   1.000
_cell.angle_alpha   90.00
_cell.angle_beta   90.00
_cell.angle_gamma   90.00
#
_symmetry.space_group_name_H-M   'P 1'
#
loop_
_entity.id
_entity.type
_entity.pdbx_description
1 polymer ?
#
loop_
_entity_poly.entity_id
_entity_poly.type
_entity_poly.pdbx_seq_one_letter_code
_entity_poly.pdbx_strand_id
1 'polypeptide(L)'
;MIELNDLIVQAKDRVILDIPSLRLTKNKRYGIIGENGSGKTTLLRVLAGTITPTQGQIKGIKRDETMGYLPQSPYAFSFSVMRNISMAFDHSKLGENQAREMLKSVGMEHLLHSVGNKLSGGEKQRLGMARVLAMPREILLLDEPSSATDIRGTDIVEALLQDWFARSDGTLIFSTHSPAQALRLSDEILFMEKGKVIEQGDPKELFENPQQEETRSFLSHWRL
;
A
#
# COMPACT_ATOMS: atom_id res chain seq x y z
N MET A 1 14.15 -11.46 -2.90
CA MET A 1 13.23 -12.04 -1.91
C MET A 1 13.29 -11.16 -0.67
N ILE A 2 12.14 -10.87 -0.07
CA ILE A 2 12.01 -10.19 1.23
C ILE A 2 11.67 -11.27 2.24
N GLU A 3 12.38 -11.32 3.36
CA GLU A 3 12.20 -12.34 4.39
C GLU A 3 12.04 -11.68 5.77
N LEU A 4 11.00 -12.08 6.47
CA LEU A 4 10.75 -11.75 7.86
C LEU A 4 10.95 -13.02 8.70
N ASN A 5 11.75 -12.94 9.75
CA ASN A 5 12.03 -14.08 10.63
C ASN A 5 11.82 -13.64 12.08
N ASP A 6 10.98 -14.40 12.80
CA ASP A 6 10.64 -14.21 14.22
C ASP A 6 10.25 -12.76 14.56
N LEU A 7 9.47 -12.14 13.67
CA LEU A 7 9.14 -10.73 13.77
C LEU A 7 8.07 -10.49 14.83
N ILE A 8 8.41 -9.76 15.87
CA ILE A 8 7.49 -9.32 16.91
C ILE A 8 7.46 -7.80 16.98
N VAL A 9 6.26 -7.24 17.00
CA VAL A 9 6.01 -5.84 17.34
C VAL A 9 5.13 -5.79 18.57
N GLN A 10 5.64 -5.17 19.62
CA GLN A 10 4.92 -5.00 20.88
C GLN A 10 4.73 -3.52 21.19
N ALA A 11 3.53 -3.15 21.62
CA ALA A 11 3.22 -1.81 22.11
C ALA A 11 2.66 -1.93 23.54
N LYS A 12 3.40 -1.39 24.51
CA LYS A 12 3.12 -1.61 25.93
C LYS A 12 3.05 -3.11 26.22
N ASP A 13 1.95 -3.58 26.78
CA ASP A 13 1.76 -5.00 27.16
C ASP A 13 1.05 -5.83 26.07
N ARG A 14 0.85 -5.26 24.87
CA ARG A 14 0.14 -5.94 23.78
C ARG A 14 1.05 -6.25 22.61
N VAL A 15 1.05 -7.50 22.17
CA VAL A 15 1.65 -7.93 20.90
C VAL A 15 0.74 -7.47 19.77
N ILE A 16 1.28 -6.69 18.84
CA ILE A 16 0.60 -6.16 17.66
C ILE A 16 0.88 -7.02 16.43
N LEU A 17 2.12 -7.51 16.30
CA LEU A 17 2.51 -8.47 15.25
C LEU A 17 3.29 -9.61 15.91
N ASP A 18 3.02 -10.82 15.42
CA ASP A 18 3.73 -12.06 15.74
C ASP A 18 3.79 -12.89 14.44
N ILE A 19 4.89 -12.72 13.69
CA ILE A 19 5.10 -13.33 12.38
C ILE A 19 6.38 -14.17 12.46
N PRO A 20 6.28 -15.47 12.73
CA PRO A 20 7.44 -16.37 12.85
C PRO A 20 8.25 -16.44 11.55
N SER A 21 7.56 -16.50 10.41
CA SER A 21 8.20 -16.51 9.09
C SER A 21 7.26 -15.95 8.03
N LEU A 22 7.79 -15.08 7.17
CA LEU A 22 7.08 -14.62 5.97
C LEU A 22 8.11 -14.44 4.86
N ARG A 23 7.80 -14.94 3.66
CA ARG A 23 8.63 -14.78 2.48
C ARG A 23 7.83 -14.14 1.35
N LEU A 24 8.36 -13.06 0.79
CA LEU A 24 7.78 -12.35 -0.34
C LEU A 24 8.79 -12.35 -1.48
N THR A 25 8.41 -12.94 -2.59
CA THR A 25 9.20 -12.89 -3.83
C THR A 25 9.13 -11.49 -4.41
N LYS A 26 10.24 -10.97 -4.93
CA LYS A 26 10.24 -9.70 -5.64
C LYS A 26 9.47 -9.81 -6.96
N ASN A 27 9.08 -8.66 -7.51
CA ASN A 27 8.36 -8.54 -8.79
C ASN A 27 7.01 -9.26 -8.78
N LYS A 28 6.30 -9.14 -7.64
CA LYS A 28 4.94 -9.65 -7.42
C LYS A 28 4.08 -8.61 -6.73
N ARG A 29 2.77 -8.78 -6.86
CA ARG A 29 1.74 -7.97 -6.19
C ARG A 29 1.15 -8.76 -5.03
N TYR A 30 1.29 -8.22 -3.82
CA TYR A 30 0.78 -8.82 -2.59
C TYR A 30 -0.38 -7.99 -2.04
N GLY A 31 -1.56 -8.59 -1.94
CA GLY A 31 -2.69 -8.02 -1.24
C GLY A 31 -2.74 -8.50 0.21
N ILE A 32 -2.79 -7.58 1.16
CA ILE A 32 -2.96 -7.91 2.58
C ILE A 32 -4.42 -7.65 2.95
N ILE A 33 -5.15 -8.70 3.31
CA ILE A 33 -6.55 -8.62 3.75
C ILE A 33 -6.70 -9.07 5.20
N GLY A 34 -7.82 -8.71 5.82
CA GLY A 34 -8.16 -9.07 7.20
C GLY A 34 -8.94 -7.95 7.88
N GLU A 35 -9.48 -8.22 9.04
CA GLU A 35 -10.28 -7.27 9.81
C GLU A 35 -9.51 -6.02 10.24
N ASN A 36 -10.23 -5.00 10.68
CA ASN A 36 -9.63 -3.82 11.31
C ASN A 36 -8.89 -4.24 12.60
N GLY A 37 -7.66 -3.75 12.75
CA GLY A 37 -6.82 -4.13 13.89
C GLY A 37 -6.08 -5.46 13.74
N SER A 38 -6.16 -6.14 12.59
CA SER A 38 -5.43 -7.41 12.34
C SER A 38 -3.91 -7.24 12.20
N GLY A 39 -3.39 -5.98 12.10
CA GLY A 39 -1.95 -5.71 12.01
C GLY A 39 -1.43 -5.27 10.63
N LYS A 40 -2.28 -5.19 9.59
CA LYS A 40 -1.90 -4.83 8.20
C LYS A 40 -1.07 -3.54 8.12
N THR A 41 -1.58 -2.44 8.66
CA THR A 41 -0.87 -1.15 8.73
C THR A 41 0.45 -1.26 9.47
N THR A 42 0.50 -2.04 10.56
CA THR A 42 1.73 -2.22 11.33
C THR A 42 2.76 -3.00 10.52
N LEU A 43 2.36 -4.05 9.80
CA LEU A 43 3.24 -4.80 8.91
C LEU A 43 3.83 -3.89 7.82
N LEU A 44 2.99 -3.09 7.14
CA LEU A 44 3.46 -2.15 6.13
C LEU A 44 4.41 -1.11 6.71
N ARG A 45 4.14 -0.58 7.90
CA ARG A 45 5.03 0.38 8.59
C ARG A 45 6.37 -0.24 8.99
N VAL A 46 6.38 -1.49 9.39
CA VAL A 46 7.60 -2.23 9.71
C VAL A 46 8.42 -2.48 8.45
N LEU A 47 7.79 -2.88 7.34
CA LEU A 47 8.45 -3.01 6.04
C LEU A 47 9.02 -1.66 5.56
N ALA A 48 8.26 -0.58 5.71
CA ALA A 48 8.70 0.78 5.40
C ALA A 48 9.80 1.33 6.33
N GLY A 49 10.08 0.64 7.45
CA GLY A 49 11.06 1.10 8.44
C GLY A 49 10.60 2.26 9.32
N THR A 50 9.30 2.61 9.30
CA THR A 50 8.73 3.66 10.17
C THR A 50 8.40 3.15 11.57
N ILE A 51 8.35 1.82 11.74
CA ILE A 51 8.29 1.12 13.03
C ILE A 51 9.43 0.12 13.09
N THR A 52 10.19 0.15 14.17
CA THR A 52 11.22 -0.87 14.47
C THR A 52 10.56 -2.04 15.17
N PRO A 53 10.74 -3.28 14.72
CA PRO A 53 10.24 -4.44 15.42
C PRO A 53 10.91 -4.59 16.79
N THR A 54 10.19 -5.15 17.76
CA THR A 54 10.71 -5.43 19.11
C THR A 54 11.68 -6.60 19.07
N GLN A 55 11.42 -7.59 18.20
CA GLN A 55 12.27 -8.76 17.97
C GLN A 55 12.21 -9.14 16.50
N GLY A 56 13.16 -9.98 16.08
CA GLY A 56 13.24 -10.54 14.74
C GLY A 56 14.02 -9.70 13.75
N GLN A 57 14.03 -10.15 12.51
CA GLN A 57 14.83 -9.56 11.43
C GLN A 57 14.04 -9.48 10.12
N ILE A 58 14.34 -8.45 9.34
CA ILE A 58 13.85 -8.29 7.97
C ILE A 58 15.06 -8.23 7.05
N LYS A 59 15.08 -9.07 6.02
CA LYS A 59 16.13 -9.13 5.01
C LYS A 59 15.57 -8.87 3.62
N GLY A 60 16.42 -8.48 2.68
CA GLY A 60 16.08 -8.35 1.27
C GLY A 60 15.30 -7.09 0.89
N ILE A 61 15.09 -6.18 1.82
CA ILE A 61 14.43 -4.89 1.58
C ILE A 61 15.43 -3.75 1.76
N LYS A 62 15.51 -2.86 0.79
CA LYS A 62 16.25 -1.60 0.91
C LYS A 62 15.27 -0.47 1.21
N ARG A 63 15.60 0.35 2.18
CA ARG A 63 14.77 1.50 2.61
C ARG A 63 15.44 2.80 2.18
N ASP A 64 15.51 2.97 0.88
CA ASP A 64 16.10 4.11 0.21
C ASP A 64 15.06 4.79 -0.71
N GLU A 65 15.50 5.67 -1.58
CA GLU A 65 14.66 6.38 -2.54
C GLU A 65 13.91 5.46 -3.52
N THR A 66 14.32 4.19 -3.65
CA THR A 66 13.61 3.22 -4.50
C THR A 66 12.38 2.60 -3.84
N MET A 67 12.17 2.88 -2.54
CA MET A 67 10.96 2.47 -1.82
C MET A 67 9.96 3.62 -1.75
N GLY A 68 8.70 3.33 -2.12
CA GLY A 68 7.56 4.22 -1.91
C GLY A 68 6.66 3.70 -0.79
N TYR A 69 6.24 4.56 0.14
CA TYR A 69 5.24 4.24 1.15
C TYR A 69 4.11 5.26 1.15
N LEU A 70 2.88 4.79 0.96
CA LEU A 70 1.66 5.57 1.09
C LEU A 70 0.93 5.15 2.36
N PRO A 71 0.83 6.00 3.38
CA PRO A 71 0.01 5.72 4.57
C PRO A 71 -1.48 5.84 4.26
N GLN A 72 -2.31 5.21 5.08
CA GLN A 72 -3.78 5.27 4.99
C GLN A 72 -4.33 6.70 4.95
N SER A 73 -3.71 7.63 5.68
CA SER A 73 -4.06 9.05 5.69
C SER A 73 -2.85 9.89 5.24
N PRO A 74 -2.66 10.10 3.94
CA PRO A 74 -1.53 10.86 3.45
C PRO A 74 -1.66 12.35 3.79
N TYR A 75 -0.54 12.92 4.23
CA TYR A 75 -0.48 14.34 4.56
C TYR A 75 -0.37 15.20 3.30
N ALA A 76 -1.19 16.24 3.22
CA ALA A 76 -1.07 17.29 2.22
C ALA A 76 -0.66 18.61 2.90
N PHE A 77 0.45 19.18 2.44
CA PHE A 77 0.97 20.44 2.98
C PHE A 77 0.08 21.63 2.59
N SER A 78 0.13 22.70 3.37
CA SER A 78 -0.61 23.94 3.13
C SER A 78 -0.10 24.77 1.93
N PHE A 79 0.64 24.17 1.04
CA PHE A 79 1.05 24.72 -0.25
C PHE A 79 0.01 24.37 -1.35
N SER A 80 0.19 24.93 -2.55
CA SER A 80 -0.60 24.51 -3.71
C SER A 80 -0.38 23.02 -4.02
N VAL A 81 -1.36 22.39 -4.65
CA VAL A 81 -1.27 20.99 -5.12
C VAL A 81 -0.05 20.81 -6.02
N MET A 82 0.22 21.76 -6.94
CA MET A 82 1.42 21.76 -7.77
C MET A 82 2.69 21.72 -6.92
N ARG A 83 2.80 22.54 -5.89
CA ARG A 83 3.98 22.53 -5.02
C ARG A 83 4.08 21.25 -4.17
N ASN A 84 2.96 20.69 -3.75
CA ASN A 84 2.94 19.42 -3.05
C ASN A 84 3.49 18.26 -3.89
N ILE A 85 3.17 18.20 -5.18
CA ILE A 85 3.72 17.16 -6.07
C ILE A 85 5.20 17.47 -6.41
N SER A 86 5.55 18.72 -6.66
CA SER A 86 6.93 19.10 -7.00
C SER A 86 7.94 18.73 -5.90
N MET A 87 7.50 18.69 -4.63
CA MET A 87 8.37 18.26 -3.51
C MET A 87 8.74 16.77 -3.55
N ALA A 88 8.00 15.95 -4.31
CA ALA A 88 8.29 14.52 -4.46
C ALA A 88 9.35 14.24 -5.53
N PHE A 89 9.70 15.24 -6.33
CA PHE A 89 10.71 15.13 -7.35
C PHE A 89 12.04 15.73 -6.86
N ASP A 90 13.14 15.17 -7.29
CA ASP A 90 14.44 15.81 -7.10
C ASP A 90 14.44 17.15 -7.85
N HIS A 91 14.67 18.24 -7.13
CA HIS A 91 14.56 19.61 -7.62
C HIS A 91 15.42 19.92 -8.86
N SER A 92 16.31 19.02 -9.27
CA SER A 92 17.22 19.21 -10.40
C SER A 92 16.72 18.63 -11.74
N LYS A 93 15.65 17.81 -11.76
CA LYS A 93 15.38 16.95 -12.94
C LYS A 93 13.95 16.98 -13.49
N LEU A 94 12.96 17.55 -12.79
CA LEU A 94 11.58 17.50 -13.30
C LEU A 94 10.99 18.90 -13.51
N GLY A 95 10.63 19.12 -14.77
CA GLY A 95 9.91 20.31 -15.17
C GLY A 95 8.46 20.29 -14.64
N GLU A 96 7.87 21.47 -14.53
CA GLU A 96 6.45 21.68 -14.20
C GLU A 96 5.51 20.80 -15.03
N ASN A 97 5.88 20.48 -16.27
CA ASN A 97 5.11 19.62 -17.16
C ASN A 97 4.94 18.19 -16.63
N GLN A 98 5.97 17.59 -16.06
CA GLN A 98 5.87 16.20 -15.53
C GLN A 98 5.01 16.16 -14.26
N ALA A 99 5.13 17.16 -13.39
CA ALA A 99 4.25 17.30 -12.23
C ALA A 99 2.79 17.47 -12.67
N ARG A 100 2.53 18.24 -13.74
CA ARG A 100 1.19 18.42 -14.33
C ARG A 100 0.64 17.11 -14.90
N GLU A 101 1.43 16.36 -15.67
CA GLU A 101 1.05 15.06 -16.21
C GLU A 101 0.74 14.05 -15.10
N MET A 102 1.53 14.03 -14.04
CA MET A 102 1.26 13.17 -12.87
C MET A 102 -0.05 13.58 -12.17
N LEU A 103 -0.33 14.87 -12.01
CA LEU A 103 -1.59 15.34 -11.44
C LEU A 103 -2.79 15.03 -12.35
N LYS A 104 -2.59 15.07 -13.67
CA LYS A 104 -3.59 14.66 -14.65
C LYS A 104 -3.91 13.17 -14.55
N SER A 105 -2.90 12.30 -14.39
CA SER A 105 -3.10 10.86 -14.26
C SER A 105 -3.91 10.46 -13.02
N VAL A 106 -3.85 11.25 -11.94
CA VAL A 106 -4.67 11.08 -10.73
C VAL A 106 -5.97 11.89 -10.76
N GLY A 107 -6.34 12.51 -11.89
CA GLY A 107 -7.56 13.30 -12.03
C GLY A 107 -7.58 14.61 -11.24
N MET A 108 -6.41 15.22 -10.99
CA MET A 108 -6.29 16.42 -10.15
C MET A 108 -5.77 17.66 -10.89
N GLU A 109 -5.71 17.65 -12.21
CA GLU A 109 -5.22 18.77 -13.00
C GLU A 109 -5.97 20.07 -12.72
N HIS A 110 -7.29 20.01 -12.52
CA HIS A 110 -8.13 21.16 -12.19
C HIS A 110 -7.87 21.78 -10.81
N LEU A 111 -7.11 21.09 -9.95
CA LEU A 111 -6.78 21.49 -8.58
C LEU A 111 -5.36 22.02 -8.42
N LEU A 112 -4.61 22.25 -9.49
CA LEU A 112 -3.20 22.67 -9.47
C LEU A 112 -2.87 23.80 -8.49
N HIS A 113 -3.75 24.81 -8.43
CA HIS A 113 -3.59 26.00 -7.59
C HIS A 113 -4.32 25.91 -6.25
N SER A 114 -5.09 24.85 -6.01
CA SER A 114 -5.79 24.62 -4.75
C SER A 114 -4.81 24.38 -3.61
N VAL A 115 -5.18 24.77 -2.40
CA VAL A 115 -4.36 24.57 -1.19
C VAL A 115 -4.49 23.13 -0.71
N GLY A 116 -3.38 22.41 -0.59
CA GLY A 116 -3.38 20.97 -0.33
C GLY A 116 -4.07 20.55 0.96
N ASN A 117 -3.93 21.29 2.06
CA ASN A 117 -4.59 20.93 3.33
C ASN A 117 -6.13 21.11 3.29
N LYS A 118 -6.67 21.83 2.30
CA LYS A 118 -8.12 22.00 2.08
C LYS A 118 -8.74 20.93 1.18
N LEU A 119 -7.94 20.02 0.65
CA LEU A 119 -8.40 18.90 -0.15
C LEU A 119 -9.28 17.95 0.68
N SER A 120 -10.27 17.34 0.03
CA SER A 120 -11.04 16.23 0.60
C SER A 120 -10.14 15.01 0.89
N GLY A 121 -10.64 14.03 1.63
CA GLY A 121 -9.92 12.79 1.91
C GLY A 121 -9.47 12.05 0.67
N GLY A 122 -10.36 11.87 -0.30
CA GLY A 122 -10.05 11.21 -1.57
C GLY A 122 -9.05 11.99 -2.43
N GLU A 123 -9.12 13.33 -2.46
CA GLU A 123 -8.13 14.16 -3.16
C GLU A 123 -6.75 14.09 -2.49
N LYS A 124 -6.68 14.06 -1.15
CA LYS A 124 -5.42 13.83 -0.42
C LYS A 124 -4.83 12.47 -0.73
N GLN A 125 -5.68 11.45 -0.83
CA GLN A 125 -5.27 10.09 -1.19
C GLN A 125 -4.66 10.07 -2.60
N ARG A 126 -5.34 10.66 -3.60
CA ARG A 126 -4.84 10.75 -4.97
C ARG A 126 -3.56 11.59 -5.07
N LEU A 127 -3.46 12.69 -4.33
CA LEU A 127 -2.22 13.48 -4.24
C LEU A 127 -1.07 12.67 -3.62
N GLY A 128 -1.34 11.93 -2.57
CA GLY A 128 -0.41 11.00 -1.95
C GLY A 128 0.09 9.94 -2.94
N MET A 129 -0.83 9.34 -3.70
CA MET A 129 -0.51 8.38 -4.76
C MET A 129 0.39 9.02 -5.83
N ALA A 130 0.03 10.21 -6.34
CA ALA A 130 0.83 10.94 -7.30
C ALA A 130 2.27 11.18 -6.79
N ARG A 131 2.42 11.54 -5.51
CA ARG A 131 3.73 11.77 -4.88
C ARG A 131 4.57 10.51 -4.76
N VAL A 132 3.96 9.38 -4.44
CA VAL A 132 4.66 8.10 -4.33
C VAL A 132 5.11 7.59 -5.69
N LEU A 133 4.28 7.77 -6.73
CA LEU A 133 4.55 7.35 -8.11
C LEU A 133 5.40 8.34 -8.91
N ALA A 134 5.67 9.54 -8.37
CA ALA A 134 6.43 10.58 -9.04
C ALA A 134 7.89 10.17 -9.36
N MET A 135 8.46 9.23 -8.63
CA MET A 135 9.80 8.71 -8.81
C MET A 135 9.77 7.21 -9.12
N PRO A 136 10.76 6.69 -9.86
CA PRO A 136 10.90 5.25 -10.06
C PRO A 136 10.99 4.52 -8.71
N ARG A 137 10.23 3.42 -8.56
CA ARG A 137 10.19 2.63 -7.33
C ARG A 137 10.43 1.15 -7.65
N GLU A 138 11.27 0.49 -6.84
CA GLU A 138 11.42 -0.96 -6.85
C GLU A 138 10.39 -1.64 -5.95
N ILE A 139 9.96 -0.94 -4.89
CA ILE A 139 8.99 -1.43 -3.92
C ILE A 139 7.96 -0.34 -3.63
N LEU A 140 6.68 -0.68 -3.76
CA LEU A 140 5.56 0.13 -3.32
C LEU A 140 4.84 -0.53 -2.15
N LEU A 141 4.72 0.20 -1.04
CA LEU A 141 3.97 -0.18 0.15
C LEU A 141 2.78 0.77 0.28
N LEU A 142 1.56 0.27 0.18
CA LEU A 142 0.37 1.11 0.15
C LEU A 142 -0.64 0.66 1.22
N ASP A 143 -0.96 1.55 2.14
CA ASP A 143 -1.91 1.27 3.21
C ASP A 143 -3.29 1.80 2.83
N GLU A 144 -4.19 0.89 2.43
CA GLU A 144 -5.56 1.18 1.99
C GLU A 144 -5.64 2.30 0.93
N PRO A 145 -4.99 2.16 -0.25
CA PRO A 145 -4.77 3.25 -1.20
C PRO A 145 -6.05 3.86 -1.79
N SER A 146 -7.20 3.20 -1.67
CA SER A 146 -8.49 3.67 -2.21
C SER A 146 -9.58 3.88 -1.14
N SER A 147 -9.28 3.71 0.16
CA SER A 147 -10.30 3.72 1.23
C SER A 147 -11.06 5.05 1.38
N ALA A 148 -10.43 6.16 1.03
CA ALA A 148 -11.03 7.50 1.13
C ALA A 148 -11.60 8.01 -0.22
N THR A 149 -11.60 7.18 -1.27
CA THR A 149 -12.04 7.57 -2.61
C THR A 149 -13.45 7.05 -2.92
N ASP A 150 -14.16 7.73 -3.82
CA ASP A 150 -15.38 7.23 -4.43
C ASP A 150 -15.05 6.13 -5.47
N ILE A 151 -16.08 5.58 -6.12
CA ILE A 151 -15.93 4.51 -7.13
C ILE A 151 -14.96 4.96 -8.24
N ARG A 152 -15.11 6.19 -8.77
CA ARG A 152 -14.22 6.70 -9.82
C ARG A 152 -12.79 6.87 -9.35
N GLY A 153 -12.61 7.34 -8.12
CA GLY A 153 -11.29 7.46 -7.50
C GLY A 153 -10.63 6.11 -7.29
N THR A 154 -11.41 5.09 -6.93
CA THR A 154 -10.92 3.71 -6.82
C THR A 154 -10.45 3.19 -8.17
N ASP A 155 -11.23 3.38 -9.25
CA ASP A 155 -10.86 2.96 -10.61
C ASP A 155 -9.55 3.63 -11.06
N ILE A 156 -9.38 4.93 -10.77
CA ILE A 156 -8.14 5.67 -11.08
C ILE A 156 -6.96 5.05 -10.34
N VAL A 157 -7.09 4.78 -9.05
CA VAL A 157 -6.01 4.18 -8.23
C VAL A 157 -5.66 2.78 -8.75
N GLU A 158 -6.64 1.93 -9.02
CA GLU A 158 -6.41 0.58 -9.53
C GLU A 158 -5.73 0.60 -10.90
N ALA A 159 -6.17 1.45 -11.82
CA ALA A 159 -5.55 1.60 -13.13
C ALA A 159 -4.09 2.07 -13.05
N LEU A 160 -3.79 3.03 -12.16
CA LEU A 160 -2.44 3.51 -11.93
C LEU A 160 -1.51 2.42 -11.37
N LEU A 161 -2.00 1.58 -10.47
CA LEU A 161 -1.22 0.48 -9.91
C LEU A 161 -0.95 -0.61 -10.96
N GLN A 162 -1.94 -0.92 -11.78
CA GLN A 162 -1.77 -1.88 -12.89
C GLN A 162 -0.76 -1.35 -13.92
N ASP A 163 -0.86 -0.07 -14.30
CA ASP A 163 0.07 0.57 -15.24
C ASP A 163 1.49 0.64 -14.66
N TRP A 164 1.64 1.03 -13.39
CA TRP A 164 2.94 1.04 -12.73
C TRP A 164 3.57 -0.36 -12.72
N PHE A 165 2.82 -1.38 -12.36
CA PHE A 165 3.32 -2.75 -12.30
C PHE A 165 3.70 -3.27 -13.70
N ALA A 166 2.90 -2.96 -14.72
CA ALA A 166 3.18 -3.37 -16.10
C ALA A 166 4.46 -2.74 -16.69
N ARG A 167 4.86 -1.57 -16.17
CA ARG A 167 6.05 -0.83 -16.66
C ARG A 167 7.28 -1.00 -15.77
N SER A 168 7.14 -1.62 -14.61
CA SER A 168 8.24 -1.79 -13.65
C SER A 168 8.40 -3.26 -13.29
N ASP A 169 9.64 -3.65 -12.99
CA ASP A 169 9.93 -4.94 -12.33
C ASP A 169 9.78 -4.81 -10.80
N GLY A 170 8.85 -3.97 -10.36
CA GLY A 170 8.69 -3.62 -8.96
C GLY A 170 7.89 -4.65 -8.16
N THR A 171 7.95 -4.52 -6.85
CA THR A 171 7.14 -5.30 -5.90
C THR A 171 6.08 -4.38 -5.30
N LEU A 172 4.80 -4.76 -5.42
CA LEU A 172 3.68 -4.05 -4.81
C LEU A 172 3.18 -4.81 -3.60
N ILE A 173 3.10 -4.15 -2.45
CA ILE A 173 2.48 -4.71 -1.24
C ILE A 173 1.44 -3.69 -0.77
N PHE A 174 0.17 -4.06 -0.78
CA PHE A 174 -0.90 -3.15 -0.38
C PHE A 174 -1.88 -3.81 0.59
N SER A 175 -2.36 -3.04 1.54
CA SER A 175 -3.48 -3.46 2.38
C SER A 175 -4.81 -3.00 1.78
N THR A 176 -5.84 -3.79 1.99
CA THR A 176 -7.21 -3.42 1.66
C THR A 176 -8.20 -4.14 2.58
N HIS A 177 -9.33 -3.50 2.83
CA HIS A 177 -10.47 -4.14 3.46
C HIS A 177 -11.45 -4.76 2.44
N SER A 178 -11.20 -4.58 1.13
CA SER A 178 -12.02 -5.15 0.05
C SER A 178 -11.37 -6.41 -0.52
N PRO A 179 -11.88 -7.62 -0.19
CA PRO A 179 -11.40 -8.85 -0.80
C PRO A 179 -11.50 -8.84 -2.33
N ALA A 180 -12.55 -8.26 -2.89
CA ALA A 180 -12.70 -8.12 -4.34
C ALA A 180 -11.57 -7.29 -4.98
N GLN A 181 -11.09 -6.25 -4.31
CA GLN A 181 -9.92 -5.47 -4.77
C GLN A 181 -8.64 -6.31 -4.70
N ALA A 182 -8.43 -7.04 -3.60
CA ALA A 182 -7.28 -7.93 -3.47
C ALA A 182 -7.28 -8.99 -4.58
N LEU A 183 -8.43 -9.59 -4.87
CA LEU A 183 -8.58 -10.58 -5.95
C LEU A 183 -8.20 -10.02 -7.33
N ARG A 184 -8.55 -8.74 -7.62
CA ARG A 184 -8.24 -8.12 -8.92
C ARG A 184 -6.80 -7.68 -9.08
N LEU A 185 -6.15 -7.26 -8.00
CA LEU A 185 -4.86 -6.56 -8.06
C LEU A 185 -3.67 -7.41 -7.61
N SER A 186 -3.88 -8.55 -6.96
CA SER A 186 -2.80 -9.35 -6.37
C SER A 186 -2.43 -10.56 -7.22
N ASP A 187 -1.16 -10.94 -7.18
CA ASP A 187 -0.66 -12.24 -7.61
C ASP A 187 -0.64 -13.23 -6.43
N GLU A 188 -0.66 -12.69 -5.20
CA GLU A 188 -0.64 -13.47 -3.97
C GLU A 188 -1.32 -12.66 -2.85
N ILE A 189 -2.10 -13.34 -2.00
CA ILE A 189 -2.79 -12.72 -0.88
C ILE A 189 -2.22 -13.22 0.44
N LEU A 190 -2.10 -12.29 1.39
CA LEU A 190 -1.81 -12.55 2.80
C LEU A 190 -3.07 -12.26 3.61
N PHE A 191 -3.69 -13.27 4.18
CA PHE A 191 -4.76 -13.07 5.15
C PHE A 191 -4.17 -12.92 6.55
N MET A 192 -4.52 -11.82 7.21
CA MET A 192 -4.02 -11.49 8.55
C MET A 192 -5.14 -11.45 9.58
N GLU A 193 -4.91 -12.09 10.72
CA GLU A 193 -5.74 -11.99 11.91
C GLU A 193 -4.87 -11.86 13.17
N LYS A 194 -5.27 -10.98 14.10
CA LYS A 194 -4.64 -10.81 15.44
C LYS A 194 -3.10 -10.72 15.41
N GLY A 195 -2.57 -10.02 14.41
CA GLY A 195 -1.12 -9.80 14.26
C GLY A 195 -0.35 -10.92 13.58
N LYS A 196 -1.03 -11.94 13.09
CA LYS A 196 -0.41 -13.10 12.42
C LYS A 196 -0.81 -13.15 10.95
N VAL A 197 0.07 -13.69 10.12
CA VAL A 197 -0.30 -14.16 8.77
C VAL A 197 -0.84 -15.56 8.93
N ILE A 198 -2.14 -15.72 8.73
CA ILE A 198 -2.86 -16.99 8.93
C ILE A 198 -2.76 -17.85 7.67
N GLU A 199 -2.91 -17.21 6.51
CA GLU A 199 -2.88 -17.91 5.23
C GLU A 199 -2.24 -17.02 4.16
N GLN A 200 -1.46 -17.65 3.26
CA GLN A 200 -0.82 -17.01 2.12
C GLN A 200 -0.99 -17.90 0.91
N GLY A 201 -1.41 -17.35 -0.22
CA GLY A 201 -1.60 -18.13 -1.43
C GLY A 201 -2.10 -17.36 -2.64
N ASP A 202 -2.32 -18.11 -3.71
CA ASP A 202 -2.96 -17.60 -4.93
C ASP A 202 -4.35 -17.01 -4.60
N PRO A 203 -4.71 -15.86 -5.16
CA PRO A 203 -5.97 -15.20 -4.86
C PRO A 203 -7.20 -16.10 -5.09
N LYS A 204 -7.28 -16.79 -6.22
CA LYS A 204 -8.44 -17.64 -6.53
C LYS A 204 -8.54 -18.84 -5.59
N GLU A 205 -7.41 -19.52 -5.35
CA GLU A 205 -7.37 -20.63 -4.41
C GLU A 205 -7.79 -20.23 -3.00
N LEU A 206 -7.25 -19.12 -2.51
CA LEU A 206 -7.55 -18.62 -1.17
C LEU A 206 -9.03 -18.24 -1.02
N PHE A 207 -9.68 -17.74 -2.09
CA PHE A 207 -11.09 -17.37 -2.07
C PHE A 207 -12.03 -18.57 -2.29
N GLU A 208 -11.69 -19.48 -3.19
CA GLU A 208 -12.54 -20.62 -3.54
C GLU A 208 -12.38 -21.79 -2.56
N ASN A 209 -11.18 -22.00 -2.02
CA ASN A 209 -10.84 -23.14 -1.19
C ASN A 209 -9.90 -22.78 -0.02
N PRO A 210 -10.29 -21.84 0.86
CA PRO A 210 -9.46 -21.44 2.00
C PRO A 210 -9.15 -22.62 2.92
N GLN A 211 -7.87 -22.79 3.25
CA GLN A 211 -7.40 -23.92 4.05
C GLN A 211 -7.59 -23.69 5.55
N GLN A 212 -7.57 -22.41 5.99
CA GLN A 212 -7.70 -22.04 7.39
C GLN A 212 -9.15 -21.67 7.72
N GLU A 213 -9.62 -22.05 8.90
CA GLU A 213 -10.98 -21.76 9.35
C GLU A 213 -11.22 -20.27 9.51
N GLU A 214 -10.22 -19.54 10.00
CA GLU A 214 -10.26 -18.08 10.16
C GLU A 214 -10.43 -17.38 8.80
N THR A 215 -9.72 -17.83 7.77
CA THR A 215 -9.85 -17.31 6.41
C THR A 215 -11.26 -17.57 5.87
N ARG A 216 -11.76 -18.79 6.06
CA ARG A 216 -13.11 -19.20 5.64
C ARG A 216 -14.18 -18.37 6.34
N SER A 217 -14.04 -18.19 7.64
CA SER A 217 -14.95 -17.35 8.45
C SER A 217 -14.95 -15.91 7.96
N PHE A 218 -13.78 -15.31 7.74
CA PHE A 218 -13.66 -13.94 7.22
C PHE A 218 -14.33 -13.80 5.84
N LEU A 219 -14.03 -14.70 4.90
CA LEU A 219 -14.56 -14.64 3.54
C LEU A 219 -16.07 -14.91 3.47
N SER A 220 -16.65 -15.66 4.40
CA SER A 220 -18.09 -15.93 4.43
C SER A 220 -18.94 -14.67 4.60
N HIS A 221 -18.38 -13.59 5.16
CA HIS A 221 -19.05 -12.30 5.29
C HIS A 221 -19.02 -11.47 3.98
N TRP A 222 -18.20 -11.90 3.02
CA TRP A 222 -18.07 -11.26 1.71
C TRP A 222 -18.73 -12.19 0.67
N ARG A 223 -19.92 -11.84 0.22
CA ARG A 223 -20.58 -12.55 -0.90
C ARG A 223 -19.86 -12.16 -2.20
N LEU A 224 -18.84 -12.91 -2.55
CA LEU A 224 -18.10 -12.81 -3.81
C LEU A 224 -18.61 -13.82 -4.80
#